data_b3f2d804cc4a59ee7f807329021010c9
#
_entry.id   b3f2d804cc4a59ee7f807329021010c9
#
_cell.length_a   1.000
_cell.length_b   1.000
_cell.length_c   1.000
_cell.angle_alpha   90.00
_cell.angle_beta   90.00
_cell.angle_gamma   90.00
#
_symmetry.space_group_name_H-M   'P 1'
#
loop_
_entity.id
_entity.type
_entity.pdbx_description
1 polymer ?
#
loop_
_entity_poly.entity_id
_entity_poly.type
_entity_poly.pdbx_seq_one_letter_code
_entity_poly.pdbx_strand_id
1 'polypeptide(L)'
;KSGFSWDDAADALYATADISEGQIVSDFGCGPGKVAVELAKRVGPTGHVHAIDINAGFLEIANENAAEAGVSDRLTTHQNDGVSLPFCDNSLDRVTARNTIMYVDDPVATLREFHRVLRSGGLAHAIDGDWYMMVAEPVEHDLWRRFIKAAAHACRNADMGRKLFSAFSDTGFQDLRVSVIANVDTDGRLFGMVR
;
A
#
# COMPACT_ATOMS: atom_id res chain seq x y z
N LYS A 1 19.37 -11.00 -18.00
CA LYS A 1 18.31 -9.97 -18.12
C LYS A 1 17.30 -10.23 -17.01
N SER A 2 17.63 -9.90 -15.78
CA SER A 2 16.70 -9.90 -14.66
C SER A 2 16.29 -8.44 -14.41
N GLY A 3 15.41 -7.94 -15.25
CA GLY A 3 14.75 -6.68 -14.99
C GLY A 3 13.74 -6.89 -13.87
N PHE A 4 13.75 -6.04 -12.84
CA PHE A 4 12.69 -5.96 -11.85
C PHE A 4 11.36 -5.73 -12.60
N SER A 5 10.54 -6.78 -12.67
CA SER A 5 9.16 -6.68 -13.14
C SER A 5 8.29 -6.36 -11.92
N TRP A 6 7.35 -5.45 -12.08
CA TRP A 6 6.36 -5.17 -11.03
C TRP A 6 5.55 -6.42 -10.68
N ASP A 7 5.40 -7.35 -11.62
CA ASP A 7 4.66 -8.59 -11.45
C ASP A 7 5.43 -9.61 -10.58
N ASP A 8 6.75 -9.78 -10.82
CA ASP A 8 7.61 -10.64 -9.99
C ASP A 8 7.76 -10.07 -8.57
N ALA A 9 7.78 -8.74 -8.43
CA ALA A 9 7.83 -8.08 -7.14
C ALA A 9 6.48 -8.13 -6.42
N ALA A 10 5.35 -8.09 -7.13
CA ALA A 10 4.04 -8.19 -6.52
C ALA A 10 3.90 -9.49 -5.76
N ASP A 11 4.33 -10.62 -6.33
CA ASP A 11 4.26 -11.92 -5.65
C ASP A 11 5.09 -11.96 -4.38
N ALA A 12 6.32 -11.45 -4.41
CA ALA A 12 7.18 -11.37 -3.24
C ALA A 12 6.63 -10.40 -2.17
N LEU A 13 6.07 -9.26 -2.60
CA LEU A 13 5.51 -8.24 -1.72
C LEU A 13 4.23 -8.71 -1.02
N TYR A 14 3.38 -9.48 -1.73
CA TYR A 14 2.11 -9.96 -1.18
C TYR A 14 2.19 -11.34 -0.52
N ALA A 15 3.30 -12.06 -0.67
CA ALA A 15 3.50 -13.34 0.03
C ALA A 15 3.37 -13.18 1.56
N THR A 16 3.80 -12.04 2.11
CA THR A 16 3.72 -11.74 3.54
C THR A 16 2.35 -11.20 3.98
N ALA A 17 1.49 -10.80 3.05
CA ALA A 17 0.11 -10.38 3.35
C ALA A 17 -0.84 -11.58 3.58
N ASP A 18 -0.39 -12.79 3.28
CA ASP A 18 -1.12 -14.05 3.50
C ASP A 18 -2.55 -14.00 2.94
N ILE A 19 -2.65 -13.57 1.66
CA ILE A 19 -3.92 -13.47 0.96
C ILE A 19 -4.32 -14.86 0.42
N SER A 20 -5.52 -15.30 0.77
CA SER A 20 -6.05 -16.61 0.38
C SER A 20 -7.49 -16.54 -0.09
N GLU A 21 -7.96 -17.60 -0.74
CA GLU A 21 -9.31 -17.71 -1.27
C GLU A 21 -10.37 -17.53 -0.17
N GLY A 22 -11.44 -16.83 -0.49
CA GLY A 22 -12.59 -16.58 0.38
C GLY A 22 -12.42 -15.41 1.35
N GLN A 23 -11.26 -14.77 1.40
CA GLN A 23 -11.02 -13.63 2.31
C GLN A 23 -11.74 -12.36 1.85
N ILE A 24 -12.09 -11.52 2.83
CA ILE A 24 -12.56 -10.15 2.64
C ILE A 24 -11.37 -9.21 2.95
N VAL A 25 -10.91 -8.51 1.94
CA VAL A 25 -9.67 -7.71 1.98
C VAL A 25 -9.98 -6.25 1.68
N SER A 26 -9.33 -5.32 2.38
CA SER A 26 -9.31 -3.92 1.98
C SER A 26 -7.92 -3.54 1.44
N ASP A 27 -7.87 -2.86 0.29
CA ASP A 27 -6.69 -2.20 -0.26
C ASP A 27 -6.81 -0.68 -0.03
N PHE A 28 -6.12 -0.20 0.99
CA PHE A 28 -6.18 1.19 1.43
C PHE A 28 -5.19 2.06 0.65
N GLY A 29 -5.70 3.11 -0.02
CA GLY A 29 -4.94 3.91 -0.98
C GLY A 29 -4.66 3.12 -2.25
N CYS A 30 -5.69 2.52 -2.82
CA CYS A 30 -5.58 1.60 -3.95
C CYS A 30 -5.09 2.27 -5.25
N GLY A 31 -5.13 3.61 -5.33
CA GLY A 31 -4.82 4.33 -6.56
C GLY A 31 -5.63 3.81 -7.74
N PRO A 32 -5.01 3.59 -8.91
CA PRO A 32 -5.69 3.04 -10.09
C PRO A 32 -6.02 1.53 -10.00
N GLY A 33 -5.94 0.92 -8.82
CA GLY A 33 -6.46 -0.41 -8.53
C GLY A 33 -5.61 -1.59 -9.00
N LYS A 34 -4.36 -1.39 -9.43
CA LYS A 34 -3.52 -2.51 -9.88
C LYS A 34 -3.32 -3.58 -8.80
N VAL A 35 -3.08 -3.15 -7.57
CA VAL A 35 -2.95 -4.04 -6.41
C VAL A 35 -4.29 -4.69 -6.10
N ALA A 36 -5.36 -3.90 -6.01
CA ALA A 36 -6.69 -4.39 -5.71
C ALA A 36 -7.16 -5.48 -6.70
N VAL A 37 -6.85 -5.34 -8.00
CA VAL A 37 -7.12 -6.35 -9.03
C VAL A 37 -6.37 -7.66 -8.76
N GLU A 38 -5.08 -7.58 -8.41
CA GLU A 38 -4.30 -8.79 -8.08
C GLU A 38 -4.81 -9.46 -6.79
N LEU A 39 -5.19 -8.67 -5.79
CA LEU A 39 -5.85 -9.20 -4.59
C LEU A 39 -7.17 -9.89 -4.94
N ALA A 40 -8.00 -9.28 -5.82
CA ALA A 40 -9.28 -9.85 -6.25
C ALA A 40 -9.12 -11.20 -7.00
N LYS A 41 -8.05 -11.37 -7.76
CA LYS A 41 -7.70 -12.66 -8.35
C LYS A 41 -7.37 -13.71 -7.29
N ARG A 42 -6.62 -13.33 -6.24
CA ARG A 42 -6.16 -14.23 -5.16
C ARG A 42 -7.28 -14.65 -4.21
N VAL A 43 -8.17 -13.72 -3.85
CA VAL A 43 -9.31 -14.07 -2.98
C VAL A 43 -10.35 -14.94 -3.68
N GLY A 44 -10.27 -15.06 -5.00
CA GLY A 44 -11.14 -15.95 -5.79
C GLY A 44 -12.62 -15.57 -5.77
N PRO A 45 -13.50 -16.44 -6.30
CA PRO A 45 -14.91 -16.12 -6.49
C PRO A 45 -15.72 -16.06 -5.19
N THR A 46 -15.19 -16.56 -4.10
CA THR A 46 -15.84 -16.55 -2.78
C THR A 46 -15.35 -15.45 -1.86
N GLY A 47 -14.27 -14.75 -2.25
CA GLY A 47 -13.72 -13.61 -1.53
C GLY A 47 -14.16 -12.27 -2.09
N HIS A 48 -13.75 -11.18 -1.44
CA HIS A 48 -14.07 -9.82 -1.89
C HIS A 48 -12.95 -8.83 -1.55
N VAL A 49 -12.75 -7.85 -2.44
CA VAL A 49 -11.79 -6.77 -2.24
C VAL A 49 -12.50 -5.42 -2.21
N HIS A 50 -12.26 -4.65 -1.16
CA HIS A 50 -12.67 -3.27 -1.02
C HIS A 50 -11.49 -2.35 -1.32
N ALA A 51 -11.51 -1.71 -2.49
CA ALA A 51 -10.50 -0.77 -2.94
C ALA A 51 -10.85 0.65 -2.49
N ILE A 52 -10.01 1.25 -1.64
CA ILE A 52 -10.27 2.55 -1.03
C ILE A 52 -9.28 3.58 -1.54
N ASP A 53 -9.76 4.73 -1.99
CA ASP A 53 -8.92 5.88 -2.30
C ASP A 53 -9.69 7.19 -2.07
N ILE A 54 -8.97 8.28 -1.81
CA ILE A 54 -9.57 9.61 -1.70
C ILE A 54 -9.88 10.21 -3.09
N ASN A 55 -9.17 9.77 -4.12
CA ASN A 55 -9.26 10.29 -5.48
C ASN A 55 -10.29 9.52 -6.31
N ALA A 56 -11.45 10.16 -6.57
CA ALA A 56 -12.52 9.56 -7.38
C ALA A 56 -12.05 9.13 -8.79
N GLY A 57 -11.16 9.93 -9.43
CA GLY A 57 -10.64 9.57 -10.76
C GLY A 57 -9.78 8.32 -10.74
N PHE A 58 -9.05 8.04 -9.66
CA PHE A 58 -8.35 6.77 -9.51
C PHE A 58 -9.30 5.60 -9.34
N LEU A 59 -10.43 5.80 -8.64
CA LEU A 59 -11.42 4.76 -8.45
C LEU A 59 -12.16 4.41 -9.76
N GLU A 60 -12.37 5.39 -10.64
CA GLU A 60 -12.89 5.14 -12.00
C GLU A 60 -11.93 4.23 -12.77
N ILE A 61 -10.64 4.54 -12.79
CA ILE A 61 -9.61 3.70 -13.42
C ILE A 61 -9.53 2.33 -12.76
N ALA A 62 -9.67 2.25 -11.44
CA ALA A 62 -9.67 0.96 -10.73
C ALA A 62 -10.84 0.07 -11.15
N ASN A 63 -12.04 0.64 -11.35
CA ASN A 63 -13.19 -0.08 -11.87
C ASN A 63 -12.98 -0.56 -13.32
N GLU A 64 -12.37 0.28 -14.18
CA GLU A 64 -12.01 -0.11 -15.55
C GLU A 64 -11.02 -1.28 -15.54
N ASN A 65 -9.95 -1.19 -14.77
CA ASN A 65 -8.96 -2.25 -14.62
C ASN A 65 -9.57 -3.56 -14.05
N ALA A 66 -10.53 -3.46 -13.13
CA ALA A 66 -11.25 -4.61 -12.61
C ALA A 66 -12.13 -5.27 -13.68
N ALA A 67 -12.78 -4.48 -14.53
CA ALA A 67 -13.58 -4.98 -15.64
C ALA A 67 -12.70 -5.67 -16.70
N GLU A 68 -11.59 -5.07 -17.10
CA GLU A 68 -10.64 -5.65 -18.04
C GLU A 68 -10.05 -6.97 -17.51
N ALA A 69 -9.80 -7.06 -16.22
CA ALA A 69 -9.28 -8.27 -15.57
C ALA A 69 -10.35 -9.33 -15.26
N GLY A 70 -11.65 -9.04 -15.47
CA GLY A 70 -12.75 -9.96 -15.20
C GLY A 70 -12.97 -10.24 -13.70
N VAL A 71 -12.75 -9.23 -12.83
CA VAL A 71 -12.89 -9.36 -11.37
C VAL A 71 -13.88 -8.37 -10.76
N SER A 72 -14.70 -7.69 -11.57
CA SER A 72 -15.67 -6.69 -11.11
C SER A 72 -16.72 -7.23 -10.15
N ASP A 73 -17.00 -8.52 -10.19
CA ASP A 73 -17.95 -9.21 -9.32
C ASP A 73 -17.45 -9.34 -7.87
N ARG A 74 -16.13 -9.17 -7.65
CA ARG A 74 -15.47 -9.33 -6.35
C ARG A 74 -14.58 -8.17 -5.96
N LEU A 75 -14.74 -7.00 -6.61
CA LEU A 75 -14.06 -5.78 -6.26
C LEU A 75 -15.07 -4.63 -6.20
N THR A 76 -15.04 -3.90 -5.08
CA THR A 76 -15.86 -2.69 -4.88
C THR A 76 -14.97 -1.53 -4.51
N THR A 77 -15.15 -0.39 -5.19
CA THR A 77 -14.42 0.84 -4.89
C THR A 77 -15.18 1.70 -3.87
N HIS A 78 -14.43 2.36 -2.98
CA HIS A 78 -14.97 3.28 -1.98
C HIS A 78 -14.17 4.57 -1.98
N GLN A 79 -14.82 5.70 -2.20
CA GLN A 79 -14.18 6.98 -1.96
C GLN A 79 -14.20 7.30 -0.46
N ASN A 80 -13.03 7.45 0.15
CA ASN A 80 -12.89 7.70 1.57
C ASN A 80 -11.60 8.45 1.88
N ASP A 81 -11.62 9.33 2.87
CA ASP A 81 -10.50 10.15 3.31
C ASP A 81 -9.51 9.42 4.24
N GLY A 82 -9.81 8.19 4.62
CA GLY A 82 -8.98 7.37 5.48
C GLY A 82 -9.05 7.68 6.98
N VAL A 83 -9.91 8.62 7.38
CA VAL A 83 -10.09 8.97 8.80
C VAL A 83 -11.00 7.97 9.51
N SER A 84 -12.05 7.50 8.82
CA SER A 84 -12.96 6.47 9.32
C SER A 84 -13.33 5.54 8.18
N LEU A 85 -12.92 4.28 8.29
CA LEU A 85 -13.19 3.30 7.24
C LEU A 85 -14.65 2.88 7.23
N PRO A 86 -15.29 2.72 6.05
CA PRO A 86 -16.73 2.46 5.91
C PRO A 86 -17.09 0.99 6.19
N PHE A 87 -16.45 0.38 7.19
CA PHE A 87 -16.64 -1.02 7.55
C PHE A 87 -16.99 -1.15 9.04
N CYS A 88 -17.76 -2.20 9.34
CA CYS A 88 -18.04 -2.58 10.72
C CYS A 88 -16.76 -3.07 11.43
N ASP A 89 -16.77 -3.02 12.75
CA ASP A 89 -15.73 -3.64 13.57
C ASP A 89 -15.63 -5.13 13.26
N ASN A 90 -14.41 -5.65 13.23
CA ASN A 90 -14.14 -7.08 13.05
C ASN A 90 -14.77 -7.70 11.78
N SER A 91 -14.79 -6.96 10.66
CA SER A 91 -15.44 -7.39 9.42
C SER A 91 -14.46 -7.85 8.32
N LEU A 92 -13.19 -7.49 8.42
CA LEU A 92 -12.19 -7.78 7.39
C LEU A 92 -11.18 -8.84 7.85
N ASP A 93 -10.72 -9.64 6.89
CA ASP A 93 -9.63 -10.60 7.07
C ASP A 93 -8.26 -9.94 6.99
N ARG A 94 -8.13 -9.02 6.01
CA ARG A 94 -6.87 -8.37 5.68
C ARG A 94 -7.10 -6.90 5.37
N VAL A 95 -6.13 -6.08 5.75
CA VAL A 95 -5.99 -4.70 5.25
C VAL A 95 -4.60 -4.57 4.66
N THR A 96 -4.51 -4.13 3.41
CA THR A 96 -3.26 -3.81 2.73
C THR A 96 -3.15 -2.31 2.50
N ALA A 97 -1.93 -1.77 2.62
CA ALA A 97 -1.62 -0.39 2.25
C ALA A 97 -0.22 -0.35 1.63
N ARG A 98 -0.09 0.28 0.46
CA ARG A 98 1.19 0.39 -0.21
C ARG A 98 1.46 1.81 -0.70
N ASN A 99 2.58 2.41 -0.24
CA ASN A 99 2.94 3.79 -0.52
C ASN A 99 1.78 4.76 -0.23
N THR A 100 1.11 4.59 0.90
CA THR A 100 -0.12 5.29 1.23
C THR A 100 -0.07 5.93 2.61
N ILE A 101 0.42 5.21 3.63
CA ILE A 101 0.45 5.72 5.01
C ILE A 101 1.36 6.96 5.11
N MET A 102 2.35 7.07 4.25
CA MET A 102 3.20 8.27 4.17
C MET A 102 2.43 9.55 3.79
N TYR A 103 1.22 9.45 3.22
CA TYR A 103 0.41 10.59 2.79
C TYR A 103 -0.71 10.97 3.76
N VAL A 104 -1.07 10.12 4.73
CA VAL A 104 -2.13 10.42 5.69
C VAL A 104 -1.66 11.44 6.73
N ASP A 105 -2.61 12.20 7.28
CA ASP A 105 -2.32 13.21 8.28
C ASP A 105 -1.91 12.61 9.62
N ASP A 106 -2.60 11.54 10.05
CA ASP A 106 -2.32 10.82 11.29
C ASP A 106 -2.20 9.31 11.03
N PRO A 107 -0.97 8.80 10.82
CA PRO A 107 -0.73 7.38 10.62
C PRO A 107 -1.23 6.49 11.77
N VAL A 108 -1.14 6.98 13.01
CA VAL A 108 -1.57 6.21 14.18
C VAL A 108 -3.10 6.08 14.22
N ALA A 109 -3.82 7.15 13.93
CA ALA A 109 -5.28 7.10 13.80
C ALA A 109 -5.72 6.15 12.67
N THR A 110 -5.07 6.23 11.51
CA THR A 110 -5.33 5.31 10.38
C THR A 110 -5.10 3.85 10.77
N LEU A 111 -3.99 3.55 11.46
CA LEU A 111 -3.70 2.19 11.90
C LEU A 111 -4.66 1.68 13.00
N ARG A 112 -5.20 2.57 13.85
CA ARG A 112 -6.28 2.20 14.78
C ARG A 112 -7.55 1.80 14.03
N GLU A 113 -7.88 2.47 12.91
CA GLU A 113 -8.98 2.07 12.06
C GLU A 113 -8.73 0.70 11.41
N PHE A 114 -7.50 0.42 10.95
CA PHE A 114 -7.16 -0.92 10.48
C PHE A 114 -7.37 -1.97 11.58
N HIS A 115 -6.93 -1.67 12.80
CA HIS A 115 -7.13 -2.56 13.94
C HIS A 115 -8.62 -2.77 14.28
N ARG A 116 -9.44 -1.72 14.20
CA ARG A 116 -10.87 -1.79 14.46
C ARG A 116 -11.61 -2.69 13.47
N VAL A 117 -11.33 -2.53 12.18
CA VAL A 117 -12.06 -3.26 11.12
C VAL A 117 -11.58 -4.71 10.95
N LEU A 118 -10.37 -5.01 11.36
CA LEU A 118 -9.82 -6.37 11.30
C LEU A 118 -10.44 -7.27 12.38
N ARG A 119 -10.88 -8.45 11.96
CA ARG A 119 -11.33 -9.48 12.89
C ARG A 119 -10.19 -10.06 13.73
N SER A 120 -10.50 -10.76 14.81
CA SER A 120 -9.49 -11.49 15.58
C SER A 120 -8.73 -12.47 14.65
N GLY A 121 -7.39 -12.42 14.69
CA GLY A 121 -6.53 -13.15 13.75
C GLY A 121 -6.42 -12.55 12.37
N GLY A 122 -7.05 -11.39 12.11
CA GLY A 122 -6.85 -10.62 10.89
C GLY A 122 -5.46 -10.01 10.83
N LEU A 123 -5.00 -9.67 9.61
CA LEU A 123 -3.65 -9.15 9.40
C LEU A 123 -3.67 -7.83 8.64
N ALA A 124 -2.92 -6.85 9.13
CA ALA A 124 -2.59 -5.64 8.40
C ALA A 124 -1.21 -5.75 7.76
N HIS A 125 -1.10 -5.41 6.48
CA HIS A 125 0.14 -5.45 5.72
C HIS A 125 0.41 -4.08 5.10
N ALA A 126 1.49 -3.42 5.51
CA ALA A 126 1.84 -2.11 4.99
C ALA A 126 3.25 -2.10 4.40
N ILE A 127 3.40 -1.43 3.26
CA ILE A 127 4.67 -1.15 2.61
C ILE A 127 4.75 0.35 2.35
N ASP A 128 5.71 1.01 2.97
CA ASP A 128 5.96 2.43 2.70
C ASP A 128 7.45 2.71 2.54
N GLY A 129 7.74 3.74 1.77
CA GLY A 129 9.10 4.17 1.53
C GLY A 129 9.66 5.03 2.66
N ASP A 130 10.99 5.11 2.69
CA ASP A 130 11.73 6.08 3.47
C ASP A 130 12.57 6.93 2.52
N TRP A 131 12.12 8.13 2.23
CA TRP A 131 12.77 9.03 1.28
C TRP A 131 14.21 9.39 1.68
N TYR A 132 14.50 9.44 2.99
CA TYR A 132 15.82 9.79 3.48
C TYR A 132 16.85 8.64 3.39
N MET A 133 16.40 7.43 3.06
CA MET A 133 17.26 6.27 2.79
C MET A 133 17.58 6.08 1.31
N MET A 134 17.04 6.92 0.43
CA MET A 134 17.34 6.85 -1.00
C MET A 134 18.73 7.43 -1.30
N VAL A 135 19.46 6.74 -2.17
CA VAL A 135 20.76 7.18 -2.70
C VAL A 135 20.76 7.10 -4.21
N ALA A 136 21.50 7.98 -4.88
CA ALA A 136 21.64 7.97 -6.34
C ALA A 136 23.08 8.20 -6.75
N GLU A 137 23.52 7.45 -7.77
CA GLU A 137 24.81 7.56 -8.43
C GLU A 137 24.61 7.66 -9.96
N PRO A 138 25.38 8.47 -10.66
CA PRO A 138 26.42 9.41 -10.21
C PRO A 138 25.82 10.82 -9.99
N VAL A 139 25.40 11.15 -8.79
CA VAL A 139 24.86 12.48 -8.44
C VAL A 139 25.71 13.07 -7.33
N GLU A 140 26.05 14.36 -7.46
CA GLU A 140 26.76 15.08 -6.41
C GLU A 140 25.96 15.03 -5.10
N HIS A 141 26.63 14.72 -3.98
CA HIS A 141 26.01 14.39 -2.70
C HIS A 141 25.10 15.51 -2.16
N ASP A 142 25.57 16.78 -2.21
CA ASP A 142 24.78 17.91 -1.71
C ASP A 142 23.58 18.23 -2.60
N LEU A 143 23.72 18.02 -3.93
CA LEU A 143 22.60 18.14 -4.87
C LEU A 143 21.54 17.08 -4.56
N TRP A 144 21.96 15.84 -4.33
CA TRP A 144 21.06 14.75 -3.98
C TRP A 144 20.31 14.99 -2.67
N ARG A 145 21.02 15.45 -1.63
CA ARG A 145 20.40 15.81 -0.33
C ARG A 145 19.36 16.92 -0.47
N ARG A 146 19.63 17.94 -1.27
CA ARG A 146 18.68 19.03 -1.56
C ARG A 146 17.47 18.52 -2.31
N PHE A 147 17.68 17.65 -3.30
CA PHE A 147 16.59 17.01 -4.04
C PHE A 147 15.70 16.18 -3.12
N ILE A 148 16.27 15.28 -2.32
CA ILE A 148 15.50 14.44 -1.38
C ILE A 148 14.74 15.30 -0.37
N LYS A 149 15.35 16.36 0.15
CA LYS A 149 14.65 17.28 1.06
C LYS A 149 13.45 17.95 0.38
N ALA A 150 13.59 18.35 -0.87
CA ALA A 150 12.48 18.94 -1.62
C ALA A 150 11.39 17.89 -1.95
N ALA A 151 11.78 16.70 -2.43
CA ALA A 151 10.86 15.63 -2.78
C ALA A 151 10.08 15.10 -1.57
N ALA A 152 10.71 15.04 -0.39
CA ALA A 152 10.07 14.62 0.84
C ALA A 152 8.88 15.50 1.26
N HIS A 153 8.82 16.76 0.78
CA HIS A 153 7.66 17.64 1.01
C HIS A 153 6.40 17.20 0.26
N ALA A 154 6.52 16.29 -0.72
CA ALA A 154 5.35 15.69 -1.38
C ALA A 154 4.62 14.70 -0.47
N CYS A 155 5.27 14.23 0.58
CA CYS A 155 4.71 13.31 1.57
C CYS A 155 4.54 14.03 2.91
N ARG A 156 3.51 13.68 3.67
CA ARG A 156 3.34 14.19 5.05
C ARG A 156 4.33 13.52 6.01
N ASN A 157 4.61 12.25 5.77
CA ASN A 157 5.46 11.39 6.60
C ASN A 157 6.53 10.72 5.72
N ALA A 158 7.50 11.50 5.23
CA ALA A 158 8.50 11.04 4.27
C ALA A 158 9.44 9.94 4.80
N ASP A 159 9.48 9.73 6.10
CA ASP A 159 10.23 8.70 6.80
C ASP A 159 9.34 7.56 7.33
N MET A 160 8.14 7.39 6.75
CA MET A 160 7.15 6.42 7.23
C MET A 160 7.68 4.99 7.22
N GLY A 161 8.50 4.62 6.24
CA GLY A 161 9.07 3.28 6.13
C GLY A 161 9.77 2.82 7.43
N ARG A 162 10.62 3.67 8.03
CA ARG A 162 11.30 3.35 9.30
C ARG A 162 10.37 3.41 10.51
N LYS A 163 9.25 4.13 10.42
CA LYS A 163 8.30 4.35 11.52
C LYS A 163 7.18 3.31 11.58
N LEU A 164 6.99 2.52 10.52
CA LEU A 164 5.89 1.54 10.46
C LEU A 164 5.86 0.63 11.70
N PHE A 165 7.01 0.10 12.11
CA PHE A 165 7.04 -0.82 13.27
C PHE A 165 6.49 -0.18 14.54
N SER A 166 6.99 1.01 14.91
CA SER A 166 6.53 1.72 16.11
C SER A 166 5.06 2.12 15.97
N ALA A 167 4.64 2.61 14.81
CA ALA A 167 3.25 3.01 14.57
C ALA A 167 2.27 1.84 14.72
N PHE A 168 2.61 0.65 14.21
CA PHE A 168 1.82 -0.56 14.43
C PHE A 168 1.82 -1.00 15.90
N SER A 169 2.98 -0.97 16.55
CA SER A 169 3.10 -1.32 17.97
C SER A 169 2.24 -0.43 18.86
N ASP A 170 2.24 0.88 18.60
CA ASP A 170 1.49 1.88 19.37
C ASP A 170 -0.04 1.77 19.19
N THR A 171 -0.48 0.99 18.22
CA THR A 171 -1.92 0.78 17.90
C THR A 171 -2.47 -0.57 18.33
N GLY A 172 -1.67 -1.38 19.06
CA GLY A 172 -2.11 -2.63 19.67
C GLY A 172 -1.96 -3.87 18.78
N PHE A 173 -1.39 -3.73 17.58
CA PHE A 173 -1.04 -4.89 16.75
C PHE A 173 0.01 -5.75 17.44
N GLN A 174 -0.12 -7.07 17.32
CA GLN A 174 0.77 -8.07 17.89
C GLN A 174 1.48 -8.85 16.78
N ASP A 175 2.49 -9.64 17.13
CA ASP A 175 3.25 -10.49 16.20
C ASP A 175 3.84 -9.74 14.99
N LEU A 176 4.32 -8.52 15.25
CA LEU A 176 4.84 -7.63 14.23
C LEU A 176 6.07 -8.23 13.54
N ARG A 177 6.06 -8.24 12.21
CA ARG A 177 7.19 -8.64 11.38
C ARG A 177 7.59 -7.47 10.48
N VAL A 178 8.87 -7.17 10.43
CA VAL A 178 9.43 -6.11 9.59
C VAL A 178 10.47 -6.69 8.67
N SER A 179 10.42 -6.30 7.41
CA SER A 179 11.48 -6.57 6.44
C SER A 179 11.82 -5.28 5.69
N VAL A 180 13.06 -5.15 5.29
CA VAL A 180 13.51 -4.06 4.42
C VAL A 180 13.68 -4.62 3.02
N ILE A 181 13.00 -4.00 2.05
CA ILE A 181 13.10 -4.36 0.64
C ILE A 181 13.98 -3.32 -0.02
N ALA A 182 15.21 -3.71 -0.36
CA ALA A 182 16.13 -2.86 -1.09
C ALA A 182 15.83 -2.96 -2.59
N ASN A 183 15.50 -1.82 -3.21
CA ASN A 183 15.34 -1.70 -4.65
C ASN A 183 16.54 -0.98 -5.24
N VAL A 184 17.12 -1.57 -6.30
CA VAL A 184 18.18 -0.93 -7.09
C VAL A 184 17.61 -0.63 -8.48
N ASP A 185 17.52 0.65 -8.81
CA ASP A 185 17.08 1.11 -10.13
C ASP A 185 18.30 1.44 -10.99
N THR A 186 18.69 0.49 -11.84
CA THR A 186 19.79 0.67 -12.81
C THR A 186 19.32 1.26 -14.14
N ASP A 187 18.01 1.29 -14.39
CA ASP A 187 17.42 1.67 -15.66
C ASP A 187 16.77 3.06 -15.63
N GLY A 188 16.81 3.74 -14.47
CA GLY A 188 16.23 5.08 -14.30
C GLY A 188 14.69 5.09 -14.28
N ARG A 189 14.04 3.97 -14.01
CA ARG A 189 12.56 3.85 -14.04
C ARG A 189 11.89 4.61 -12.89
N LEU A 190 12.55 4.68 -11.72
CA LEU A 190 12.05 5.45 -10.57
C LEU A 190 12.05 6.95 -10.86
N PHE A 191 12.97 7.44 -11.69
CA PHE A 191 13.01 8.85 -12.09
C PHE A 191 11.92 9.23 -13.09
N GLY A 192 11.30 8.27 -13.77
CA GLY A 192 10.15 8.49 -14.65
C GLY A 192 8.91 9.01 -13.92
N MET A 193 8.82 8.79 -12.60
CA MET A 193 7.73 9.27 -11.75
C MET A 193 7.92 10.72 -11.25
N VAL A 194 9.06 11.34 -11.55
CA VAL A 194 9.43 12.70 -11.07
C VAL A 194 9.41 13.74 -12.20
N ARG A 195 8.87 13.41 -13.37
CA ARG A 195 8.72 14.32 -14.51
C ARG A 195 7.37 14.99 -14.53
#